data_190a97765d01367b9ea46eae7cf087d2
#
_entry.id   190a97765d01367b9ea46eae7cf087d2
#
_cell.length_a   1.000
_cell.length_b   1.000
_cell.length_c   1.000
_cell.angle_alpha   90.00
_cell.angle_beta   90.00
_cell.angle_gamma   90.00
#
_symmetry.space_group_name_H-M   'P 1'
#
loop_
_entity.id
_entity.type
_entity.pdbx_description
1 polymer ?
#
loop_
_entity_poly.entity_id
_entity_poly.type
_entity_poly.pdbx_seq_one_letter_code
_entity_poly.pdbx_strand_id
1 'polypeptide(L)' 'MDIHELKCFAQAAKDGSYSVAAAKLCISQPALSKIIQRLEGELGTELFYTFQRRQR' A
#
# COMPACT_ATOMS: atom_id res chain seq x y z
N MET A 1 2.89 -12.96 1.85
CA MET A 1 3.13 -11.79 0.95
C MET A 1 3.48 -12.28 -0.44
N ASP A 2 2.85 -11.72 -1.45
CA ASP A 2 3.16 -12.14 -2.80
C ASP A 2 3.42 -10.92 -3.68
N ILE A 3 3.76 -11.18 -4.94
CA ILE A 3 4.14 -10.11 -5.85
C ILE A 3 2.98 -9.13 -6.08
N HIS A 4 1.76 -9.65 -6.13
CA HIS A 4 0.60 -8.79 -6.32
C HIS A 4 0.47 -7.79 -5.17
N GLU A 5 0.64 -8.28 -3.95
CA GLU A 5 0.54 -7.42 -2.79
C GLU A 5 1.66 -6.38 -2.76
N LEU A 6 2.86 -6.78 -3.16
CA LEU A 6 3.97 -5.84 -3.24
C LEU A 6 3.71 -4.76 -4.28
N LYS A 7 3.10 -5.14 -5.40
CA LYS A 7 2.75 -4.15 -6.41
C LYS A 7 1.72 -3.16 -5.89
N CYS A 8 0.76 -3.66 -5.12
CA CYS A 8 -0.24 -2.78 -4.54
C CYS A 8 0.41 -1.78 -3.60
N PHE A 9 1.32 -2.25 -2.75
CA PHE A 9 2.02 -1.36 -1.84
C PHE A 9 2.83 -0.33 -2.61
N ALA A 10 3.57 -0.78 -3.62
CA ALA A 10 4.41 0.12 -4.40
C ALA A 10 3.57 1.21 -5.07
N GLN A 11 2.42 0.84 -5.60
CA GLN A 11 1.55 1.81 -6.24
C GLN A 11 1.02 2.83 -5.24
N ALA A 12 0.61 2.37 -4.07
CA ALA A 12 0.13 3.26 -3.03
C ALA A 12 1.22 4.22 -2.57
N ALA A 13 2.43 3.71 -2.43
CA ALA A 13 3.56 4.53 -2.00
C ALA A 13 3.90 5.57 -3.06
N LYS A 14 3.87 5.16 -4.32
CA LYS A 14 4.21 6.05 -5.41
C LYS A 14 3.19 7.18 -5.54
N ASP A 15 1.92 6.85 -5.43
CA ASP A 15 0.86 7.84 -5.61
C ASP A 15 0.63 8.69 -4.38
N GLY A 16 1.03 8.21 -3.23
CA GLY A 16 0.77 8.90 -1.98
C GLY A 16 -0.70 8.98 -1.63
N SER A 17 -1.51 8.12 -2.22
CA SER A 17 -2.95 8.14 -2.03
C SER A 17 -3.53 6.76 -2.28
N TYR A 18 -4.28 6.27 -1.31
CA TYR A 18 -4.97 4.99 -1.47
C TYR A 18 -6.05 5.07 -2.55
N SER A 19 -6.74 6.20 -2.62
CA SER A 19 -7.81 6.37 -3.62
C SER A 19 -7.27 6.27 -5.04
N VAL A 20 -6.19 6.99 -5.30
CA VAL A 20 -5.60 7.00 -6.64
C VAL A 20 -5.03 5.63 -6.97
N ALA A 21 -4.30 5.05 -6.03
CA ALA A 21 -3.68 3.75 -6.26
C ALA A 21 -4.74 2.67 -6.50
N ALA A 22 -5.81 2.67 -5.72
CA ALA A 22 -6.86 1.69 -5.88
C ALA A 22 -7.50 1.81 -7.26
N ALA A 23 -7.73 3.03 -7.72
CA ALA A 23 -8.30 3.24 -9.04
C ALA A 23 -7.38 2.68 -10.12
N LYS A 24 -6.08 2.91 -10.01
CA LYS A 24 -5.14 2.41 -10.99
C LYS A 24 -5.04 0.90 -10.96
N LEU A 25 -5.23 0.30 -9.79
CA LEU A 25 -5.16 -1.14 -9.63
C LEU A 25 -6.49 -1.82 -9.92
N CYS A 26 -7.53 -1.04 -10.18
CA CYS A 26 -8.87 -1.56 -10.46
C CYS A 26 -9.44 -2.34 -9.29
N ILE A 27 -9.18 -1.86 -8.08
CA ILE A 27 -9.74 -2.45 -6.86
C ILE A 27 -10.33 -1.34 -6.02
N SER A 28 -11.12 -1.73 -5.02
CA SER A 28 -11.70 -0.74 -4.13
C SER A 28 -10.65 -0.25 -3.13
N GLN A 29 -10.87 0.95 -2.60
CA GLN A 29 -9.96 1.49 -1.61
C GLN A 29 -9.89 0.62 -0.35
N PRO A 30 -11.04 0.14 0.20
CA PRO A 30 -10.95 -0.76 1.35
C PRO A 30 -10.15 -2.03 1.07
N ALA A 31 -10.26 -2.57 -0.15
CA ALA A 31 -9.49 -3.75 -0.50
C ALA A 31 -8.00 -3.46 -0.48
N LEU A 32 -7.60 -2.33 -1.04
CA LEU A 32 -6.20 -1.94 -1.03
C LEU A 32 -5.70 -1.73 0.40
N SER A 33 -6.51 -1.07 1.22
CA SER A 33 -6.14 -0.83 2.61
C SER A 33 -5.88 -2.13 3.35
N LYS A 34 -6.72 -3.15 3.12
CA LYS A 34 -6.53 -4.45 3.75
C LYS A 34 -5.23 -5.11 3.30
N ILE A 35 -4.92 -4.99 2.01
CA ILE A 35 -3.69 -5.57 1.49
C ILE A 35 -2.48 -4.93 2.15
N ILE A 36 -2.50 -3.62 2.27
CA ILE A 36 -1.38 -2.91 2.91
C ILE A 36 -1.24 -3.32 4.37
N GLN A 37 -2.35 -3.43 5.08
CA GLN A 37 -2.31 -3.85 6.48
C GLN A 37 -1.72 -5.25 6.63
N ARG A 38 -2.07 -6.15 5.71
CA ARG A 38 -1.52 -7.50 5.76
C ARG A 38 -0.02 -7.51 5.54
N LEU A 39 0.44 -6.69 4.59
CA LEU A 39 1.88 -6.59 4.34
C LEU A 39 2.61 -6.07 5.57
N GLU A 40 2.09 -5.04 6.19
CA GLU A 40 2.71 -4.49 7.38
C GLU A 40 2.78 -5.52 8.49
N GLY A 41 1.71 -6.31 8.64
CA GLY A 41 1.71 -7.36 9.64
C GLY A 41 2.74 -8.44 9.37
N GLU A 42 2.87 -8.85 8.11
CA GLU A 42 3.81 -9.89 7.75
C GLU A 42 5.26 -9.45 7.93
N LEU A 43 5.54 -8.21 7.58
CA LEU A 43 6.90 -7.70 7.68
C LEU A 43 7.23 -7.17 9.06
N GLY A 44 6.23 -7.03 9.91
CA GLY A 44 6.46 -6.55 11.26
C GLY A 44 6.87 -5.10 11.33
N THR A 45 6.46 -4.32 10.35
CA THR A 45 6.82 -2.91 10.31
C THR A 45 5.68 -2.12 9.69
N GLU A 46 5.70 -0.83 9.91
CA GLU A 46 4.72 0.08 9.36
C GLU A 46 5.28 0.71 8.09
N LEU A 47 5.28 -0.07 7.04
CA LEU A 47 5.92 0.34 5.80
C LEU A 47 5.38 1.65 5.24
N PHE A 48 4.07 1.77 5.18
CA PHE A 48 3.48 2.95 4.57
C PHE A 48 3.73 4.19 5.42
N TYR A 49 3.68 4.02 6.72
CA TYR A 49 3.97 5.12 7.62
C TYR A 49 5.40 5.60 7.45
N THR A 50 6.33 4.67 7.40
CA THR A 50 7.74 5.00 7.19
C THR A 50 7.94 5.71 5.87
N PHE A 51 7.26 5.24 4.83
CA PHE A 51 7.38 5.85 3.51
C PHE A 51 6.86 7.28 3.52
N GLN A 52 5.73 7.52 4.16
CA GLN A 52 5.16 8.86 4.23
C GLN A 52 6.09 9.82 4.93
N ARG A 53 6.72 9.37 5.99
CA ARG A 53 7.65 10.24 6.73
C ARG A 53 8.83 10.66 5.85
N ARG A 54 9.27 9.76 5.01
CA ARG A 54 10.41 10.06 4.14
C ARG A 54 10.07 11.08 3.07
N GLN A 55 8.82 11.21 2.75
CA GLN A 55 8.40 12.15 1.72
C GLN A 55 8.29 13.58 2.21
N ARG A 56 8.44 13.78 3.50
CA ARG A 56 8.28 15.11 4.10
C ARG A 56 9.54 15.97 4.01
#